data_6e99d952de0fc800762bdb58aaa8ff0d
#
_entry.id   6e99d952de0fc800762bdb58aaa8ff0d
#
_cell.length_a   1.000
_cell.length_b   1.000
_cell.length_c   1.000
_cell.angle_alpha   90.00
_cell.angle_beta   90.00
_cell.angle_gamma   90.00
#
_symmetry.space_group_name_H-M   'P 1'
#
loop_
_entity.id
_entity.type
_entity.pdbx_description
1 polymer ?
#
loop_
_entity_poly.entity_id
_entity_poly.type
_entity_poly.pdbx_seq_one_letter_code
_entity_poly.pdbx_strand_id
1 'polypeptide(L)'
;FDAMVHHDDCHATGFMGKTGRGVHEYCGVMDRVDIITSTFGKALGGASGGFTSGRKEIIELLRQRSRPYLFSNTLAPSICAATLEVIDMLTESTALRDRLEDNTHYFRKGMKAAGFAVDEGDHPIVPVMLGEASLAQEMSRQLLEKGIYAIGFFFPVVPKGKARIRTQISAAHTKEDLDKAINAFASTREAIKG
;
A
#
# COMPACT_ATOMS: atom_id res chain seq x y z
N PHE A 1 8.33 -2.87 28.17
CA PHE A 1 7.10 -3.49 28.65
C PHE A 1 7.11 -4.96 28.23
N ASP A 2 6.70 -5.83 29.12
CA ASP A 2 6.48 -7.26 28.82
C ASP A 2 5.07 -7.41 28.24
N ALA A 3 4.92 -7.12 26.95
CA ALA A 3 3.65 -7.12 26.26
C ALA A 3 3.78 -7.82 24.90
N MET A 4 2.72 -8.50 24.50
CA MET A 4 2.63 -9.06 23.14
C MET A 4 2.46 -7.95 22.13
N VAL A 5 3.15 -8.09 21.00
CA VAL A 5 3.06 -7.15 19.88
C VAL A 5 2.21 -7.77 18.77
N HIS A 6 1.07 -7.15 18.51
CA HIS A 6 0.22 -7.46 17.35
C HIS A 6 0.39 -6.37 16.29
N HIS A 7 0.79 -6.77 15.10
CA HIS A 7 1.03 -5.88 13.97
C HIS A 7 0.04 -6.16 12.83
N ASP A 8 -0.65 -5.12 12.38
CA ASP A 8 -1.43 -5.15 11.13
C ASP A 8 -0.51 -4.74 9.96
N ASP A 9 -0.21 -5.70 9.08
CA ASP A 9 0.69 -5.54 7.95
C ASP A 9 -0.04 -5.47 6.59
N CYS A 10 -1.34 -5.14 6.60
CA CYS A 10 -2.19 -5.16 5.41
C CYS A 10 -1.71 -4.27 4.25
N HIS A 11 -0.91 -3.25 4.51
CA HIS A 11 -0.35 -2.34 3.52
C HIS A 11 1.16 -2.55 3.29
N ALA A 12 1.72 -3.69 3.68
CA ALA A 12 3.16 -3.93 3.54
C ALA A 12 3.53 -5.36 3.15
N THR A 13 2.71 -6.35 3.55
CA THR A 13 2.92 -7.76 3.18
C THR A 13 2.98 -7.92 1.65
N GLY A 14 4.03 -8.57 1.18
CA GLY A 14 4.31 -8.87 -0.22
C GLY A 14 5.30 -7.91 -0.88
N PHE A 15 5.62 -6.75 -0.28
CA PHE A 15 6.49 -5.76 -0.92
C PHE A 15 7.41 -4.95 0.00
N MET A 16 7.09 -4.77 1.27
CA MET A 16 7.99 -4.08 2.20
C MET A 16 9.05 -5.03 2.76
N GLY A 17 10.26 -4.51 2.98
CA GLY A 17 11.41 -5.28 3.40
C GLY A 17 12.18 -5.91 2.22
N LYS A 18 13.34 -6.48 2.48
CA LYS A 18 14.23 -7.02 1.43
C LYS A 18 13.63 -8.19 0.65
N THR A 19 12.80 -8.99 1.32
CA THR A 19 12.14 -10.16 0.73
C THR A 19 10.62 -10.03 0.67
N GLY A 20 10.08 -8.83 0.99
CA GLY A 20 8.65 -8.56 0.93
C GLY A 20 7.84 -9.12 2.10
N ARG A 21 8.49 -9.41 3.23
CA ARG A 21 7.80 -9.98 4.40
C ARG A 21 7.00 -8.97 5.21
N GLY A 22 7.17 -7.68 4.94
CA GLY A 22 6.40 -6.62 5.58
C GLY A 22 7.23 -5.66 6.41
N VAL A 23 6.54 -4.79 7.17
CA VAL A 23 7.17 -3.73 7.98
C VAL A 23 8.10 -4.30 9.05
N HIS A 24 7.78 -5.44 9.64
CA HIS A 24 8.63 -6.08 10.65
C HIS A 24 9.98 -6.54 10.09
N GLU A 25 10.04 -6.97 8.82
CA GLU A 25 11.31 -7.19 8.12
C GLU A 25 12.01 -5.87 7.81
N TYR A 26 11.29 -4.90 7.26
CA TYR A 26 11.82 -3.57 6.93
C TYR A 26 12.47 -2.89 8.14
N CYS A 27 11.86 -3.02 9.32
CA CYS A 27 12.38 -2.47 10.56
C CYS A 27 13.41 -3.36 11.28
N GLY A 28 13.70 -4.58 10.79
CA GLY A 28 14.64 -5.50 11.42
C GLY A 28 14.17 -6.04 12.78
N VAL A 29 12.85 -6.20 12.97
CA VAL A 29 12.24 -6.62 14.25
C VAL A 29 11.36 -7.85 14.13
N MET A 30 11.66 -8.74 13.19
CA MET A 30 10.84 -9.92 12.89
C MET A 30 10.65 -10.86 14.10
N ASP A 31 11.66 -11.00 14.93
CA ASP A 31 11.67 -11.84 16.14
C ASP A 31 10.93 -11.22 17.33
N ARG A 32 10.50 -9.96 17.21
CA ARG A 32 9.84 -9.19 18.28
C ARG A 32 8.34 -8.99 18.07
N VAL A 33 7.78 -9.51 16.98
CA VAL A 33 6.36 -9.43 16.66
C VAL A 33 5.72 -10.79 16.92
N ASP A 34 4.75 -10.84 17.82
CA ASP A 34 4.09 -12.08 18.24
C ASP A 34 2.97 -12.51 17.30
N ILE A 35 2.23 -11.53 16.76
CA ILE A 35 1.06 -11.75 15.91
C ILE A 35 1.10 -10.77 14.74
N ILE A 36 0.94 -11.29 13.54
CA ILE A 36 0.81 -10.51 12.32
C ILE A 36 -0.56 -10.80 11.71
N THR A 37 -1.33 -9.76 11.40
CA THR A 37 -2.51 -9.86 10.55
C THR A 37 -2.26 -9.17 9.23
N SER A 38 -2.79 -9.75 8.16
CA SER A 38 -2.71 -9.16 6.83
C SER A 38 -3.88 -9.58 5.95
N THR A 39 -3.96 -9.00 4.76
CA THR A 39 -5.06 -9.21 3.83
C THR A 39 -4.57 -9.86 2.53
N PHE A 40 -5.42 -10.69 1.94
CA PHE A 40 -5.21 -11.19 0.57
C PHE A 40 -5.74 -10.22 -0.49
N GLY A 41 -6.58 -9.26 -0.12
CA GLY A 41 -7.26 -8.34 -1.04
C GLY A 41 -6.45 -7.10 -1.45
N LYS A 42 -5.12 -7.09 -1.26
CA LYS A 42 -4.23 -5.98 -1.66
C LYS A 42 -3.06 -6.52 -2.49
N ALA A 43 -1.82 -6.35 -2.05
CA ALA A 43 -0.63 -6.71 -2.83
C ALA A 43 -0.54 -8.21 -3.17
N LEU A 44 -1.08 -9.09 -2.33
CA LEU A 44 -1.12 -10.52 -2.60
C LEU A 44 -2.16 -10.96 -3.66
N GLY A 45 -3.02 -10.03 -4.15
CA GLY A 45 -3.90 -10.28 -5.30
C GLY A 45 -5.03 -11.29 -5.09
N GLY A 46 -5.31 -11.71 -3.86
CA GLY A 46 -6.25 -12.78 -3.54
C GLY A 46 -7.73 -12.38 -3.53
N ALA A 47 -8.10 -11.19 -3.98
CA ALA A 47 -9.45 -10.64 -4.06
C ALA A 47 -10.13 -10.37 -2.70
N SER A 48 -10.13 -11.28 -1.75
CA SER A 48 -10.79 -11.09 -0.44
C SER A 48 -10.16 -11.94 0.67
N GLY A 49 -10.53 -11.65 1.91
CA GLY A 49 -10.05 -12.36 3.08
C GLY A 49 -8.67 -11.91 3.53
N GLY A 50 -8.10 -12.69 4.42
CA GLY A 50 -6.82 -12.40 5.03
C GLY A 50 -6.34 -13.53 5.91
N PHE A 51 -5.28 -13.30 6.65
CA PHE A 51 -4.69 -14.30 7.53
C PHE A 51 -4.20 -13.68 8.84
N THR A 52 -4.06 -14.54 9.83
CA THR A 52 -3.32 -14.28 11.05
C THR A 52 -2.16 -15.26 11.14
N SER A 53 -0.97 -14.76 11.35
CA SER A 53 0.26 -15.53 11.55
C SER A 53 0.86 -15.23 12.92
N GLY A 54 1.47 -16.21 13.54
CA GLY A 54 2.07 -16.07 14.88
C GLY A 54 2.49 -17.43 15.43
N ARG A 55 2.81 -17.45 16.73
CA ARG A 55 3.18 -18.70 17.43
C ARG A 55 2.05 -19.71 17.34
N LYS A 56 2.40 -20.99 17.24
CA LYS A 56 1.46 -22.11 17.06
C LYS A 56 0.33 -22.09 18.10
N GLU A 57 0.68 -21.88 19.35
CA GLU A 57 -0.29 -21.88 20.48
C GLU A 57 -1.34 -20.78 20.34
N ILE A 58 -0.94 -19.61 19.82
CA ILE A 58 -1.85 -18.49 19.55
C ILE A 58 -2.80 -18.86 18.41
N ILE A 59 -2.27 -19.42 17.31
CA ILE A 59 -3.07 -19.80 16.15
C ILE A 59 -4.05 -20.94 16.49
N GLU A 60 -3.62 -21.92 17.25
CA GLU A 60 -4.49 -23.00 17.74
C GLU A 60 -5.62 -22.47 18.62
N LEU A 61 -5.31 -21.54 19.55
CA LEU A 61 -6.32 -20.88 20.38
C LEU A 61 -7.32 -20.09 19.52
N LEU A 62 -6.85 -19.32 18.55
CA LEU A 62 -7.72 -18.55 17.64
C LEU A 62 -8.67 -19.45 16.86
N ARG A 63 -8.20 -20.59 16.36
CA ARG A 63 -9.04 -21.58 15.66
C ARG A 63 -10.17 -22.12 16.52
N GLN A 64 -9.99 -22.18 17.83
CA GLN A 64 -10.99 -22.72 18.78
C GLN A 64 -11.88 -21.62 19.40
N ARG A 65 -11.43 -20.36 19.41
CA ARG A 65 -12.08 -19.29 20.19
C ARG A 65 -12.45 -18.05 19.37
N SER A 66 -11.87 -17.85 18.21
CA SER A 66 -12.18 -16.67 17.38
C SER A 66 -13.58 -16.82 16.77
N ARG A 67 -14.52 -16.01 17.26
CA ARG A 67 -15.92 -16.06 16.79
C ARG A 67 -16.05 -15.81 15.27
N PRO A 68 -15.35 -14.84 14.67
CA PRO A 68 -15.38 -14.67 13.21
C PRO A 68 -14.93 -15.90 12.46
N TYR A 69 -13.91 -16.61 12.95
CA TYR A 69 -13.43 -17.84 12.33
C TYR A 69 -14.41 -19.00 12.48
N LEU A 70 -15.03 -19.15 13.66
CA LEU A 70 -15.94 -20.28 13.96
C LEU A 70 -17.32 -20.13 13.31
N PHE A 71 -17.81 -18.89 13.17
CA PHE A 71 -19.19 -18.60 12.81
C PHE A 71 -19.36 -17.86 11.48
N SER A 72 -18.28 -17.59 10.76
CA SER A 72 -18.32 -17.07 9.39
C SER A 72 -18.04 -18.16 8.37
N ASN A 73 -18.45 -17.93 7.13
CA ASN A 73 -18.06 -18.80 6.02
C ASN A 73 -16.56 -18.81 5.84
N THR A 74 -16.03 -19.96 5.44
CA THR A 74 -14.60 -20.12 5.16
C THR A 74 -14.18 -19.35 3.92
N LEU A 75 -12.89 -19.07 3.82
CA LEU A 75 -12.28 -18.49 2.62
C LEU A 75 -12.44 -19.45 1.43
N ALA A 76 -12.76 -18.92 0.25
CA ALA A 76 -12.92 -19.74 -0.94
C ALA A 76 -11.62 -20.48 -1.30
N PRO A 77 -11.66 -21.76 -1.64
CA PRO A 77 -10.47 -22.54 -1.99
C PRO A 77 -9.65 -21.94 -3.14
N SER A 78 -10.30 -21.29 -4.11
CA SER A 78 -9.63 -20.59 -5.22
C SER A 78 -8.77 -19.42 -4.73
N ILE A 79 -9.22 -18.67 -3.71
CA ILE A 79 -8.43 -17.58 -3.10
C ILE A 79 -7.22 -18.16 -2.37
N CYS A 80 -7.42 -19.26 -1.63
CA CYS A 80 -6.31 -19.93 -0.95
C CYS A 80 -5.26 -20.42 -1.95
N ALA A 81 -5.66 -21.08 -3.03
CA ALA A 81 -4.76 -21.60 -4.04
C ALA A 81 -3.99 -20.47 -4.76
N ALA A 82 -4.68 -19.41 -5.18
CA ALA A 82 -4.04 -18.26 -5.80
C ALA A 82 -3.03 -17.58 -4.86
N THR A 83 -3.37 -17.47 -3.56
CA THR A 83 -2.47 -16.84 -2.59
C THR A 83 -1.23 -17.71 -2.32
N LEU A 84 -1.38 -19.03 -2.27
CA LEU A 84 -0.23 -19.94 -2.12
C LEU A 84 0.74 -19.78 -3.30
N GLU A 85 0.23 -19.75 -4.53
CA GLU A 85 1.03 -19.52 -5.73
C GLU A 85 1.79 -18.17 -5.66
N VAL A 86 1.09 -17.09 -5.23
CA VAL A 86 1.73 -15.77 -5.06
C VAL A 86 2.83 -15.81 -4.00
N ILE A 87 2.65 -16.54 -2.90
CA ILE A 87 3.68 -16.68 -1.86
C ILE A 87 4.90 -17.43 -2.42
N ASP A 88 4.68 -18.47 -3.22
CA ASP A 88 5.76 -19.22 -3.87
C ASP A 88 6.53 -18.31 -4.85
N MET A 89 5.84 -17.57 -5.72
CA MET A 89 6.45 -16.56 -6.60
C MET A 89 7.29 -15.52 -5.85
N LEU A 90 6.78 -15.00 -4.73
CA LEU A 90 7.50 -14.03 -3.89
C LEU A 90 8.71 -14.64 -3.17
N THR A 91 8.67 -15.94 -2.91
CA THR A 91 9.78 -16.68 -2.31
C THR A 91 10.89 -16.94 -3.32
N GLU A 92 10.52 -17.17 -4.58
CA GLU A 92 11.47 -17.46 -5.67
C GLU A 92 12.19 -16.22 -6.19
N SER A 93 11.53 -15.03 -6.16
CA SER A 93 12.08 -13.82 -6.77
C SER A 93 11.64 -12.53 -6.07
N THR A 94 12.59 -11.60 -5.92
CA THR A 94 12.32 -10.23 -5.46
C THR A 94 12.16 -9.23 -6.61
N ALA A 95 12.23 -9.65 -7.86
CA ALA A 95 12.32 -8.76 -9.01
C ALA A 95 11.13 -7.77 -9.13
N LEU A 96 9.90 -8.18 -8.79
CA LEU A 96 8.74 -7.29 -8.79
C LEU A 96 8.79 -6.29 -7.64
N ARG A 97 9.22 -6.73 -6.47
CA ARG A 97 9.42 -5.89 -5.29
C ARG A 97 10.48 -4.82 -5.55
N ASP A 98 11.64 -5.23 -6.10
CA ASP A 98 12.74 -4.33 -6.39
C ASP A 98 12.34 -3.27 -7.43
N ARG A 99 11.64 -3.68 -8.49
CA ARG A 99 11.09 -2.75 -9.47
C ARG A 99 10.05 -1.79 -8.88
N LEU A 100 9.23 -2.25 -7.93
CA LEU A 100 8.29 -1.39 -7.22
C LEU A 100 9.03 -0.31 -6.41
N GLU A 101 10.09 -0.68 -5.70
CA GLU A 101 10.93 0.23 -4.93
C GLU A 101 11.58 1.28 -5.84
N ASP A 102 12.23 0.85 -6.95
CA ASP A 102 12.82 1.73 -7.94
C ASP A 102 11.81 2.72 -8.54
N ASN A 103 10.62 2.23 -8.91
CA ASN A 103 9.53 3.05 -9.44
C ASN A 103 9.04 4.07 -8.40
N THR A 104 8.96 3.66 -7.13
CA THR A 104 8.53 4.52 -6.02
C THR A 104 9.52 5.66 -5.79
N HIS A 105 10.81 5.36 -5.74
CA HIS A 105 11.87 6.36 -5.59
C HIS A 105 11.91 7.30 -6.80
N TYR A 106 11.78 6.77 -8.00
CA TYR A 106 11.73 7.57 -9.23
C TYR A 106 10.57 8.57 -9.21
N PHE A 107 9.36 8.10 -8.91
CA PHE A 107 8.17 8.94 -8.84
C PHE A 107 8.28 10.01 -7.75
N ARG A 108 8.73 9.65 -6.52
CA ARG A 108 8.96 10.63 -5.43
C ARG A 108 9.92 11.73 -5.85
N LYS A 109 11.05 11.35 -6.46
CA LYS A 109 12.05 12.30 -6.96
C LYS A 109 11.47 13.24 -8.00
N GLY A 110 10.72 12.70 -8.98
CA GLY A 110 10.06 13.48 -10.02
C GLY A 110 9.03 14.46 -9.47
N MET A 111 8.19 14.02 -8.53
CA MET A 111 7.18 14.88 -7.88
C MET A 111 7.83 16.00 -7.06
N LYS A 112 8.91 15.73 -6.33
CA LYS A 112 9.68 16.76 -5.62
C LYS A 112 10.29 17.76 -6.59
N ALA A 113 10.90 17.28 -7.68
CA ALA A 113 11.47 18.16 -8.72
C ALA A 113 10.40 19.04 -9.39
N ALA A 114 9.18 18.52 -9.55
CA ALA A 114 8.01 19.27 -10.01
C ALA A 114 7.43 20.20 -8.94
N GLY A 115 8.02 20.29 -7.73
CA GLY A 115 7.63 21.22 -6.67
C GLY A 115 6.42 20.80 -5.85
N PHE A 116 6.09 19.49 -5.81
CA PHE A 116 5.05 18.96 -4.94
C PHE A 116 5.61 18.56 -3.58
N ALA A 117 4.81 18.82 -2.53
CA ALA A 117 5.10 18.30 -1.20
C ALA A 117 4.69 16.82 -1.13
N VAL A 118 5.68 15.95 -1.07
CA VAL A 118 5.52 14.50 -0.87
C VAL A 118 6.37 14.06 0.33
N ASP A 119 5.79 13.18 1.15
CA ASP A 119 6.47 12.68 2.34
C ASP A 119 7.71 11.85 1.96
N GLU A 120 8.72 11.84 2.83
CA GLU A 120 9.85 10.93 2.72
C GLU A 120 9.41 9.47 3.01
N GLY A 121 10.21 8.52 2.55
CA GLY A 121 10.01 7.10 2.82
C GLY A 121 9.98 6.24 1.56
N ASP A 122 9.90 4.94 1.76
CA ASP A 122 10.04 3.92 0.71
C ASP A 122 8.70 3.27 0.32
N HIS A 123 7.61 3.65 1.03
CA HIS A 123 6.30 3.06 0.78
C HIS A 123 5.73 3.48 -0.59
N PRO A 124 5.18 2.56 -1.42
CA PRO A 124 4.66 2.86 -2.76
C PRO A 124 3.37 3.69 -2.77
N ILE A 125 2.70 3.83 -1.64
CA ILE A 125 1.67 4.87 -1.49
C ILE A 125 2.39 6.20 -1.24
N VAL A 126 2.27 7.12 -2.19
CA VAL A 126 2.90 8.44 -2.15
C VAL A 126 1.83 9.52 -2.04
N PRO A 127 1.58 10.06 -0.83
CA PRO A 127 0.64 11.16 -0.66
C PRO A 127 1.23 12.45 -1.24
N VAL A 128 0.48 13.09 -2.14
CA VAL A 128 0.79 14.42 -2.67
C VAL A 128 -0.03 15.43 -1.87
N MET A 129 0.63 16.16 -0.99
CA MET A 129 -0.03 17.05 -0.03
C MET A 129 -0.51 18.34 -0.71
N LEU A 130 -1.79 18.68 -0.55
CA LEU A 130 -2.44 19.84 -1.16
C LEU A 130 -3.03 20.81 -0.12
N GLY A 131 -3.36 20.33 1.06
CA GLY A 131 -3.93 21.12 2.16
C GLY A 131 -5.43 21.30 2.06
N GLU A 132 -5.94 21.91 0.98
CA GLU A 132 -7.34 22.26 0.80
C GLU A 132 -8.16 21.17 0.09
N ALA A 133 -9.38 20.91 0.58
CA ALA A 133 -10.26 19.88 0.04
C ALA A 133 -10.73 20.19 -1.39
N SER A 134 -11.09 21.45 -1.68
CA SER A 134 -11.49 21.90 -3.01
C SER A 134 -10.39 21.70 -4.05
N LEU A 135 -9.13 21.99 -3.68
CA LEU A 135 -7.97 21.79 -4.53
C LEU A 135 -7.75 20.29 -4.82
N ALA A 136 -7.89 19.43 -3.80
CA ALA A 136 -7.76 17.99 -3.98
C ALA A 136 -8.83 17.40 -4.89
N GLN A 137 -10.07 17.88 -4.78
CA GLN A 137 -11.18 17.45 -5.64
C GLN A 137 -10.96 17.88 -7.08
N GLU A 138 -10.64 19.15 -7.32
CA GLU A 138 -10.43 19.68 -8.66
C GLU A 138 -9.21 19.05 -9.33
N MET A 139 -8.12 18.88 -8.59
CA MET A 139 -6.93 18.19 -9.11
C MET A 139 -7.25 16.74 -9.49
N SER A 140 -7.98 16.01 -8.65
CA SER A 140 -8.39 14.63 -8.95
C SER A 140 -9.24 14.55 -10.23
N ARG A 141 -10.20 15.48 -10.41
CA ARG A 141 -11.06 15.57 -11.59
C ARG A 141 -10.22 15.81 -12.88
N GLN A 142 -9.35 16.82 -12.87
CA GLN A 142 -8.52 17.14 -14.04
C GLN A 142 -7.48 16.07 -14.34
N LEU A 143 -6.92 15.40 -13.33
CA LEU A 143 -6.01 14.27 -13.54
C LEU A 143 -6.71 13.11 -14.27
N LEU A 144 -7.98 12.84 -13.92
CA LEU A 144 -8.77 11.81 -14.61
C LEU A 144 -8.97 12.14 -16.08
N GLU A 145 -9.22 13.40 -16.44
CA GLU A 145 -9.32 13.85 -17.84
C GLU A 145 -8.01 13.65 -18.63
N LYS A 146 -6.87 13.66 -17.94
CA LYS A 146 -5.54 13.37 -18.50
C LYS A 146 -5.18 11.87 -18.48
N GLY A 147 -6.12 11.02 -18.07
CA GLY A 147 -5.95 9.57 -17.98
C GLY A 147 -5.17 9.10 -16.76
N ILE A 148 -5.10 9.91 -15.71
CA ILE A 148 -4.49 9.56 -14.43
C ILE A 148 -5.59 9.37 -13.38
N TYR A 149 -5.85 8.11 -13.02
CA TYR A 149 -6.80 7.78 -11.96
C TYR A 149 -6.13 7.92 -10.58
N ALA A 150 -6.39 9.04 -9.92
CA ALA A 150 -5.86 9.33 -8.60
C ALA A 150 -6.92 10.04 -7.75
N ILE A 151 -7.13 9.60 -6.52
CA ILE A 151 -8.25 10.03 -5.67
C ILE A 151 -7.79 11.04 -4.63
N GLY A 152 -8.59 12.09 -4.46
CA GLY A 152 -8.44 13.07 -3.39
C GLY A 152 -8.95 12.53 -2.05
N PHE A 153 -8.14 12.68 -1.01
CA PHE A 153 -8.50 12.40 0.37
C PHE A 153 -8.58 13.71 1.14
N PHE A 154 -9.72 13.96 1.77
CA PHE A 154 -10.01 15.17 2.53
C PHE A 154 -10.90 14.83 3.75
N PHE A 155 -11.18 15.81 4.59
CA PHE A 155 -12.04 15.62 5.77
C PHE A 155 -13.41 15.01 5.38
N PRO A 156 -13.93 14.01 6.12
CA PRO A 156 -13.45 13.47 7.40
C PRO A 156 -12.42 12.33 7.31
N VAL A 157 -12.04 11.88 6.10
CA VAL A 157 -11.10 10.76 5.90
C VAL A 157 -9.69 11.11 6.39
N VAL A 158 -9.31 12.36 6.22
CA VAL A 158 -8.07 12.94 6.76
C VAL A 158 -8.39 14.22 7.52
N PRO A 159 -7.55 14.67 8.47
CA PRO A 159 -7.79 15.92 9.21
C PRO A 159 -7.95 17.15 8.28
N LYS A 160 -8.69 18.15 8.73
CA LYS A 160 -8.80 19.45 8.03
C LYS A 160 -7.41 20.06 7.79
N GLY A 161 -7.20 20.65 6.62
CA GLY A 161 -5.91 21.20 6.21
C GLY A 161 -4.86 20.16 5.80
N LYS A 162 -5.23 18.86 5.74
CA LYS A 162 -4.36 17.75 5.35
C LYS A 162 -4.87 17.01 4.11
N ALA A 163 -5.66 17.71 3.27
CA ALA A 163 -6.11 17.13 2.01
C ALA A 163 -4.93 16.78 1.10
N ARG A 164 -5.07 15.68 0.38
CA ARG A 164 -4.00 15.12 -0.45
C ARG A 164 -4.58 14.31 -1.60
N ILE A 165 -3.81 14.13 -2.66
CA ILE A 165 -4.03 13.06 -3.63
C ILE A 165 -3.21 11.86 -3.16
N ARG A 166 -3.85 10.69 -3.03
CA ARG A 166 -3.17 9.44 -2.73
C ARG A 166 -2.80 8.75 -4.03
N THR A 167 -1.52 8.77 -4.38
CA THR A 167 -1.00 7.98 -5.50
C THR A 167 -0.51 6.62 -5.02
N GLN A 168 -0.64 5.61 -5.87
CA GLN A 168 -0.19 4.26 -5.58
C GLN A 168 0.66 3.77 -6.76
N ILE A 169 1.93 3.54 -6.48
CA ILE A 169 2.89 3.06 -7.47
C ILE A 169 2.77 1.55 -7.61
N SER A 170 3.02 1.05 -8.81
CA SER A 170 2.99 -0.38 -9.12
C SER A 170 4.30 -0.82 -9.77
N ALA A 171 4.67 -2.08 -9.56
CA ALA A 171 5.74 -2.73 -10.30
C ALA A 171 5.43 -2.84 -11.82
N ALA A 172 4.15 -2.77 -12.19
CA ALA A 172 3.73 -2.79 -13.59
C ALA A 172 3.91 -1.45 -14.31
N HIS A 173 4.07 -0.33 -13.60
CA HIS A 173 4.30 0.97 -14.23
C HIS A 173 5.66 0.99 -14.94
N THR A 174 5.67 1.54 -16.14
CA THR A 174 6.90 1.89 -16.85
C THR A 174 7.40 3.28 -16.44
N LYS A 175 8.61 3.66 -16.84
CA LYS A 175 9.11 5.03 -16.61
C LYS A 175 8.27 6.06 -17.36
N GLU A 176 7.79 5.73 -18.57
CA GLU A 176 6.90 6.56 -19.37
C GLU A 176 5.56 6.80 -18.66
N ASP A 177 4.99 5.80 -18.00
CA ASP A 177 3.76 5.95 -17.21
C ASP A 177 3.98 6.92 -16.04
N LEU A 178 5.11 6.78 -15.34
CA LEU A 178 5.46 7.64 -14.23
C LEU A 178 5.72 9.08 -14.67
N ASP A 179 6.43 9.28 -15.78
CA ASP A 179 6.68 10.61 -16.37
C ASP A 179 5.38 11.26 -16.84
N LYS A 180 4.48 10.49 -17.47
CA LYS A 180 3.15 10.96 -17.83
C LYS A 180 2.37 11.44 -16.61
N ALA A 181 2.42 10.67 -15.51
CA ALA A 181 1.75 11.06 -14.27
C ALA A 181 2.35 12.34 -13.68
N ILE A 182 3.68 12.44 -13.56
CA ILE A 182 4.36 13.62 -13.03
C ILE A 182 4.02 14.87 -13.86
N ASN A 183 4.05 14.78 -15.18
CA ASN A 183 3.72 15.87 -16.09
C ASN A 183 2.23 16.26 -16.01
N ALA A 184 1.33 15.29 -15.84
CA ALA A 184 -0.09 15.54 -15.63
C ALA A 184 -0.33 16.31 -14.32
N PHE A 185 0.31 15.94 -13.23
CA PHE A 185 0.26 16.68 -11.97
C PHE A 185 0.78 18.12 -12.13
N ALA A 186 1.93 18.30 -12.76
CA ALA A 186 2.53 19.63 -12.96
C ALA A 186 1.60 20.53 -13.80
N SER A 187 1.14 20.05 -14.95
CA SER A 187 0.26 20.83 -15.84
C SER A 187 -1.13 21.10 -15.25
N THR A 188 -1.64 20.18 -14.42
CA THR A 188 -2.91 20.40 -13.71
C THR A 188 -2.77 21.49 -12.66
N ARG A 189 -1.67 21.50 -11.89
CA ARG A 189 -1.43 22.57 -10.91
C ARG A 189 -1.35 23.94 -11.57
N GLU A 190 -0.67 24.08 -12.69
CA GLU A 190 -0.59 25.35 -13.42
C GLU A 190 -1.98 25.80 -13.94
N ALA A 191 -2.79 24.87 -14.45
CA ALA A 191 -4.15 25.17 -14.90
C ALA A 191 -5.09 25.62 -13.76
N ILE A 192 -4.90 25.14 -12.53
CA ILE A 192 -5.72 25.53 -11.38
C ILE A 192 -5.28 26.89 -10.79
N LYS A 193 -4.02 27.29 -10.96
CA LYS A 193 -3.49 28.56 -10.46
C LYS A 193 -3.81 29.77 -11.36
N GLY A 194 -3.94 29.55 -12.66
CA GLY A 194 -4.30 30.59 -13.66
C GLY A 194 -5.78 30.86 -13.69
#